data_1c91e6201db6079f82de1c0e8ebc0c7b
#
_entry.id   1c91e6201db6079f82de1c0e8ebc0c7b
#
_cell.length_a   1.000
_cell.length_b   1.000
_cell.length_c   1.000
_cell.angle_alpha   90.00
_cell.angle_beta   90.00
_cell.angle_gamma   90.00
#
_symmetry.space_group_name_H-M   'P 1'
#
loop_
_entity.id
_entity.type
_entity.pdbx_description
1 polymer ?
#
loop_
_entity_poly.entity_id
_entity_poly.type
_entity_poly.pdbx_seq_one_letter_code
_entity_poly.pdbx_strand_id
1 'polypeptide(L)' 'MRAAQVFKFFAGEAIRNVGDAVASIRPGIDVTVEREAVGTIGLITPWNFPIAIPAWKLAPALAYGN' A
#
# COMPACT_ATOMS: atom_id res chain seq x y z
N MET A 1 -15.77 -14.05 3.24
CA MET A 1 -15.88 -12.69 3.78
C MET A 1 -14.98 -11.74 3.03
N ARG A 2 -15.54 -10.67 2.52
CA ARG A 2 -14.76 -9.72 1.71
C ARG A 2 -13.64 -9.05 2.47
N ALA A 3 -13.90 -8.61 3.70
CA ALA A 3 -12.88 -7.95 4.50
C ALA A 3 -11.66 -8.85 4.73
N ALA A 4 -11.89 -10.10 5.10
CA ALA A 4 -10.81 -11.06 5.31
C ALA A 4 -10.02 -11.31 4.01
N GLN A 5 -10.71 -11.36 2.88
CA GLN A 5 -10.07 -11.54 1.58
C GLN A 5 -9.19 -10.35 1.22
N VAL A 6 -9.64 -9.12 1.53
CA VAL A 6 -8.85 -7.91 1.29
C VAL A 6 -7.57 -7.93 2.12
N PHE A 7 -7.65 -8.25 3.40
CA PHE A 7 -6.46 -8.35 4.25
C PHE A 7 -5.51 -9.44 3.76
N LYS A 8 -6.06 -10.57 3.35
CA LYS A 8 -5.25 -11.68 2.82
C LYS A 8 -4.52 -11.27 1.53
N PHE A 9 -5.20 -10.55 0.64
CA PHE A 9 -4.59 -10.03 -0.58
C PHE A 9 -3.42 -9.11 -0.27
N PHE A 10 -3.62 -8.14 0.62
CA PHE A 10 -2.58 -7.18 0.94
C PHE A 10 -1.46 -7.76 1.81
N ALA A 11 -1.71 -8.84 2.54
CA ALA A 11 -0.63 -9.58 3.18
C ALA A 11 0.35 -10.13 2.13
N GLY A 12 -0.17 -10.64 1.01
CA GLY A 12 0.66 -11.04 -0.12
C GLY A 12 1.35 -9.87 -0.79
N GLU A 13 0.67 -8.74 -0.94
CA GLU A 13 1.25 -7.54 -1.53
C GLU A 13 2.37 -6.94 -0.67
N ALA A 14 2.29 -7.08 0.65
CA ALA A 14 3.36 -6.62 1.53
C ALA A 14 4.67 -7.34 1.26
N ILE A 15 4.60 -8.61 0.92
CA ILE A 15 5.78 -9.40 0.54
C ILE A 15 6.32 -8.96 -0.82
N ARG A 16 5.44 -8.50 -1.70
CA ARG A 16 5.77 -8.07 -3.06
C ARG A 16 5.95 -6.56 -3.16
N ASN A 17 6.33 -5.91 -2.07
CA ASN A 17 6.56 -4.47 -2.08
C ASN A 17 7.77 -4.14 -2.92
N VAL A 18 7.52 -3.73 -4.15
CA VAL A 18 8.57 -3.43 -5.13
C VAL A 18 8.53 -1.95 -5.51
N GLY A 19 9.66 -1.45 -5.90
CA GLY A 19 9.78 -0.14 -6.51
C GLY A 19 10.22 -0.28 -7.97
N ASP A 20 10.80 0.77 -8.50
CA ASP A 20 11.31 0.80 -9.86
C ASP A 20 12.76 1.24 -9.87
N ALA A 21 13.55 0.66 -10.77
CA ALA A 21 14.89 1.10 -11.04
C ALA A 21 15.00 1.40 -12.52
N VAL A 22 15.32 2.65 -12.86
CA VAL A 22 15.37 3.09 -14.25
C VAL A 22 16.65 3.90 -14.50
N ALA A 23 17.09 3.91 -15.76
CA ALA A 23 18.20 4.75 -16.16
C ALA A 23 17.75 6.20 -16.28
N SER A 24 18.58 7.11 -15.79
CA SER A 24 18.34 8.53 -16.00
C SER A 24 18.67 8.93 -17.43
N ILE A 25 18.02 9.99 -17.91
CA ILE A 25 18.42 10.63 -19.17
C ILE A 25 19.79 11.31 -19.06
N ARG A 26 20.28 11.52 -17.84
CA ARG A 26 21.63 12.07 -17.59
C ARG A 26 22.63 10.93 -17.45
N PRO A 27 23.74 10.95 -18.21
CA PRO A 27 24.76 9.91 -18.10
C PRO A 27 25.35 9.82 -16.67
N GLY A 28 25.55 8.59 -16.19
CA GLY A 28 26.17 8.34 -14.89
C GLY A 28 25.25 8.50 -13.70
N ILE A 29 23.94 8.67 -13.93
CA ILE A 29 22.94 8.78 -12.84
C ILE A 29 21.97 7.61 -12.96
N ASP A 30 21.81 6.90 -11.85
CA ASP A 30 20.81 5.86 -11.71
C ASP A 30 19.62 6.40 -10.92
N VAL A 31 18.42 5.97 -11.29
CA VAL A 31 17.17 6.37 -10.63
C VAL A 31 16.51 5.15 -10.05
N THR A 32 16.19 5.21 -8.77
CA THR A 32 15.38 4.18 -8.09
C THR A 32 14.14 4.82 -7.51
N VAL A 33 13.03 4.10 -7.59
CA VAL A 33 11.76 4.49 -7.00
C VAL A 33 11.44 3.50 -5.91
N GLU A 34 11.28 3.97 -4.69
CA GLU A 34 10.98 3.13 -3.55
C GLU A 34 9.65 3.53 -2.92
N ARG A 35 8.97 2.56 -2.33
CA ARG A 35 7.74 2.82 -1.60
C ARG A 35 8.05 2.87 -0.12
N GLU A 36 7.64 3.95 0.52
CA GLU A 36 7.86 4.16 1.94
C GLU A 36 6.53 4.43 2.63
N ALA A 37 6.48 4.15 3.92
CA ALA A 37 5.35 4.52 4.75
C ALA A 37 5.23 6.04 4.81
N VAL A 38 4.02 6.56 4.69
CA VAL A 38 3.74 7.99 4.92
C VAL A 38 3.83 8.30 6.41
N GLY A 39 3.46 7.36 7.25
CA GLY A 39 3.45 7.48 8.70
C GLY A 39 2.06 7.21 9.27
N THR A 40 1.72 7.91 10.33
CA THR A 40 0.40 7.78 10.95
C THR A 40 -0.64 8.43 10.06
N ILE A 41 -1.72 7.71 9.77
CA ILE A 41 -2.82 8.19 8.94
C ILE A 41 -4.14 8.04 9.66
N GLY A 42 -5.10 8.88 9.30
CA GLY A 42 -6.47 8.78 9.79
C GLY A 42 -7.37 8.19 8.71
N LEU A 43 -8.36 7.41 9.13
CA LEU A 43 -9.34 6.82 8.23
C LEU A 43 -10.73 7.32 8.58
N ILE A 44 -11.44 7.84 7.58
CA ILE A 44 -12.84 8.23 7.72
C ILE A 44 -13.61 7.50 6.64
N THR A 45 -14.54 6.64 7.05
CA THR A 45 -15.25 5.79 6.11
C THR A 45 -16.76 5.94 6.29
N PRO A 46 -17.54 5.80 5.20
CA PRO A 46 -18.99 5.80 5.30
C PRO A 46 -19.50 4.55 6.00
N TRP A 47 -20.74 4.63 6.48
CA TRP A 47 -21.34 3.56 7.28
C TRP A 47 -21.98 2.45 6.46
N ASN A 48 -22.24 2.67 5.18
CA ASN A 48 -23.01 1.75 4.35
C ASN A 48 -22.33 0.40 4.08
N PHE A 49 -21.01 0.33 4.26
CA PHE A 49 -20.26 -0.93 4.26
C PHE A 49 -19.33 -0.92 5.46
N PRO A 50 -19.85 -1.24 6.65
CA PRO A 50 -19.14 -0.94 7.90
C PRO A 50 -17.83 -1.72 8.13
N ILE A 51 -17.63 -2.83 7.43
CA ILE A 51 -16.41 -3.61 7.54
C ILE A 51 -15.58 -3.55 6.27
N ALA A 52 -16.23 -3.62 5.09
CA ALA A 52 -15.52 -3.69 3.82
C ALA A 52 -14.73 -2.42 3.50
N ILE A 53 -15.34 -1.24 3.63
CA ILE A 53 -14.67 0.01 3.30
C ILE A 53 -13.50 0.32 4.24
N PRO A 54 -13.61 0.17 5.57
CA PRO A 54 -12.44 0.27 6.42
C PRO A 54 -11.33 -0.71 6.03
N ALA A 55 -11.68 -1.95 5.68
CA ALA A 55 -10.69 -2.94 5.25
C ALA A 55 -9.99 -2.53 3.95
N TRP A 56 -10.72 -1.96 3.00
CA TRP A 56 -10.14 -1.50 1.74
C TRP A 56 -9.10 -0.40 1.91
N LYS A 57 -9.22 0.39 2.96
CA LYS A 57 -8.28 1.47 3.26
C LYS A 57 -7.19 1.04 4.24
N LEU A 58 -7.57 0.24 5.24
CA LEU A 58 -6.66 -0.16 6.31
C LEU A 58 -5.63 -1.19 5.83
N ALA A 59 -6.06 -2.20 5.08
CA ALA A 59 -5.17 -3.27 4.65
C ALA A 59 -3.98 -2.76 3.83
N PRO A 60 -4.16 -1.96 2.76
CA PRO A 60 -3.00 -1.42 2.04
C PRO A 60 -2.18 -0.45 2.89
N ALA A 61 -2.79 0.33 3.76
CA ALA A 61 -2.04 1.23 4.63
C ALA A 61 -1.08 0.46 5.53
N LEU A 62 -1.56 -0.60 6.19
CA LEU A 62 -0.74 -1.43 7.05
C LEU A 62 0.31 -2.22 6.26
N ALA A 63 -0.03 -2.68 5.07
CA ALA A 63 0.89 -3.43 4.22
C ALA A 63 2.15 -2.63 3.89
N TYR A 64 2.04 -1.32 3.83
CA TYR A 64 3.16 -0.44 3.53
C TYR A 64 3.70 0.31 4.76
N GLY A 65 3.36 -0.14 5.96
CA GLY A 65 3.99 0.31 7.20
C GLY A 65 3.39 1.55 7.84
N ASN A 66 2.23 1.98 7.38
CA ASN A 66 1.55 3.14 7.99
C ASN A 66 0.80 2.79 9.26
#